data_c9c7f03a570d854ae16b410e1b445cfe
#
_entry.id   c9c7f03a570d854ae16b410e1b445cfe
#
_cell.length_a   1.000
_cell.length_b   1.000
_cell.length_c   1.000
_cell.angle_alpha   90.00
_cell.angle_beta   90.00
_cell.angle_gamma   90.00
#
_symmetry.space_group_name_H-M   'P 1'
#
loop_
_entity.id
_entity.type
_entity.pdbx_description
1 polymer ?
#
loop_
_entity_poly.entity_id
_entity_poly.type
_entity_poly.pdbx_seq_one_letter_code
_entity_poly.pdbx_strand_id
1 'polypeptide(L)'
;MRRLALLSLVAASGCRSVAKSELSGGLSGVALPQAVARPSFVLTTTTGDTFDFRGRTRGRLTLLFFGYTHCPDVCPATMQNIAAVTNRLTALERQQLDVVFVTTDPDRDTAAALGPWLAQFDKAFIGLTGPISAVEAAQRAAGVAVAIRPVGRSDYQVSHAAQVLVYSADDSGHVAYPFGTRQAEWAADLPKLAERWRGR
;
A
#
# COMPACT_ATOMS: atom_id res chain seq x y z
N MET A 1 25.60 25.52 64.38
CA MET A 1 24.38 24.98 63.74
C MET A 1 24.54 25.14 62.24
N ARG A 2 24.94 24.03 61.55
CA ARG A 2 25.12 24.03 60.07
C ARG A 2 23.85 23.45 59.46
N ARG A 3 23.15 24.25 58.66
CA ARG A 3 22.00 23.76 57.87
C ARG A 3 22.50 23.19 56.55
N LEU A 4 22.35 21.85 56.37
CA LEU A 4 22.52 21.20 55.07
C LEU A 4 21.27 21.48 54.22
N ALA A 5 21.49 22.10 53.08
CA ALA A 5 20.46 22.20 52.03
C ALA A 5 20.59 20.97 51.10
N LEU A 6 19.58 20.10 51.11
CA LEU A 6 19.45 19.02 50.10
C LEU A 6 18.94 19.64 48.79
N LEU A 7 19.77 19.62 47.76
CA LEU A 7 19.33 19.87 46.39
C LEU A 7 18.73 18.59 45.84
N SER A 8 17.42 18.58 45.65
CA SER A 8 16.73 17.50 44.95
C SER A 8 16.90 17.69 43.44
N LEU A 9 17.70 16.80 42.81
CA LEU A 9 17.84 16.73 41.36
C LEU A 9 16.62 16.00 40.77
N VAL A 10 15.69 16.72 40.19
CA VAL A 10 14.59 16.18 39.44
C VAL A 10 15.09 15.79 38.05
N ALA A 11 15.35 14.50 37.86
CA ALA A 11 15.65 13.94 36.54
C ALA A 11 14.36 13.94 35.68
N ALA A 12 14.20 14.91 34.80
CA ALA A 12 13.16 14.90 33.81
C ALA A 12 13.47 13.80 32.75
N SER A 13 12.87 12.62 32.93
CA SER A 13 12.85 11.58 31.89
C SER A 13 11.99 12.05 30.74
N GLY A 14 12.58 12.80 29.82
CA GLY A 14 11.95 13.14 28.55
C GLY A 14 11.77 11.85 27.74
N CYS A 15 10.53 11.34 27.64
CA CYS A 15 10.16 10.40 26.61
C CYS A 15 10.43 11.05 25.25
N ARG A 16 11.58 10.76 24.67
CA ARG A 16 11.82 11.03 23.25
C ARG A 16 10.91 10.12 22.46
N SER A 17 9.76 10.65 22.03
CA SER A 17 9.08 10.10 20.86
C SER A 17 10.07 10.23 19.71
N VAL A 18 10.71 9.12 19.34
CA VAL A 18 11.56 9.04 18.16
C VAL A 18 10.67 9.48 16.99
N ALA A 19 10.98 10.61 16.41
CA ALA A 19 10.16 11.22 15.40
C ALA A 19 10.06 10.24 14.22
N LYS A 20 8.86 9.73 13.98
CA LYS A 20 8.46 8.85 12.86
C LYS A 20 8.91 9.42 11.50
N SER A 21 9.25 10.69 11.46
CA SER A 21 9.63 11.50 10.29
C SER A 21 11.08 11.32 9.84
N GLU A 22 12.03 10.96 10.70
CA GLU A 22 13.44 10.84 10.28
C GLU A 22 13.73 9.55 9.51
N LEU A 23 13.14 8.42 9.91
CA LEU A 23 13.30 7.14 9.22
C LEU A 23 12.61 7.12 7.85
N SER A 24 11.46 7.79 7.72
CA SER A 24 10.73 7.89 6.44
C SER A 24 11.25 9.02 5.54
N GLY A 25 12.23 9.82 5.98
CA GLY A 25 12.78 10.93 5.21
C GLY A 25 11.74 11.98 4.82
N GLY A 26 10.83 12.30 5.74
CA GLY A 26 9.77 13.30 5.55
C GLY A 26 8.56 12.80 4.76
N LEU A 27 8.39 11.48 4.61
CA LEU A 27 7.18 10.84 4.11
C LEU A 27 6.21 10.55 5.27
N SER A 28 4.92 10.62 5.00
CA SER A 28 3.84 10.32 5.96
C SER A 28 3.66 8.81 6.19
N GLY A 29 4.14 8.00 5.25
CA GLY A 29 4.13 6.54 5.34
C GLY A 29 5.08 6.02 6.43
N VAL A 30 4.93 4.74 6.75
CA VAL A 30 5.78 4.01 7.70
C VAL A 30 6.98 3.46 6.94
N ALA A 31 8.19 3.91 7.30
CA ALA A 31 9.42 3.35 6.73
C ALA A 31 9.54 1.86 7.08
N LEU A 32 9.91 1.06 6.10
CA LEU A 32 10.26 -0.33 6.33
C LEU A 32 11.65 -0.41 7.00
N PRO A 33 11.88 -1.33 7.94
CA PRO A 33 13.17 -1.47 8.63
C PRO A 33 14.35 -1.69 7.70
N GLN A 34 14.08 -2.32 6.56
CA GLN A 34 14.99 -2.51 5.44
C GLN A 34 14.21 -2.48 4.13
N ALA A 35 14.87 -2.13 3.04
CA ALA A 35 14.28 -2.20 1.71
C ALA A 35 13.89 -3.66 1.39
N VAL A 36 12.67 -3.85 0.87
CA VAL A 36 12.19 -5.16 0.43
C VAL A 36 12.14 -5.22 -1.09
N ALA A 37 12.62 -6.29 -1.67
CA ALA A 37 12.58 -6.46 -3.12
C ALA A 37 11.13 -6.45 -3.63
N ARG A 38 10.90 -5.86 -4.82
CA ARG A 38 9.63 -5.95 -5.52
C ARG A 38 9.25 -7.43 -5.71
N PRO A 39 8.05 -7.87 -5.28
CA PRO A 39 7.67 -9.27 -5.32
C PRO A 39 7.50 -9.75 -6.76
N SER A 40 7.74 -11.05 -6.97
CA SER A 40 7.45 -11.73 -8.23
C SER A 40 6.25 -12.64 -8.05
N PHE A 41 5.19 -12.35 -8.79
CA PHE A 41 4.00 -13.19 -8.89
C PHE A 41 3.27 -12.91 -10.21
N VAL A 42 2.47 -13.88 -10.64
CA VAL A 42 1.69 -13.78 -11.86
C VAL A 42 0.22 -14.00 -11.51
N LEU A 43 -0.63 -13.07 -11.94
CA LEU A 43 -2.09 -13.12 -11.79
C LEU A 43 -2.76 -12.72 -13.11
N THR A 44 -4.07 -12.68 -13.13
CA THR A 44 -4.87 -12.32 -14.31
C THR A 44 -5.49 -10.93 -14.11
N THR A 45 -5.43 -10.09 -15.13
CA THR A 45 -6.10 -8.79 -15.13
C THR A 45 -7.61 -8.92 -15.24
N THR A 46 -8.33 -7.83 -15.02
CA THR A 46 -9.79 -7.74 -15.26
C THR A 46 -10.16 -7.87 -16.74
N THR A 47 -9.21 -7.79 -17.66
CA THR A 47 -9.38 -8.04 -19.11
C THR A 47 -9.05 -9.48 -19.53
N GLY A 48 -8.59 -10.32 -18.60
CA GLY A 48 -8.24 -11.72 -18.86
C GLY A 48 -6.77 -11.94 -19.24
N ASP A 49 -5.97 -10.88 -19.31
CA ASP A 49 -4.57 -10.98 -19.69
C ASP A 49 -3.69 -11.46 -18.52
N THR A 50 -2.64 -12.20 -18.82
CA THR A 50 -1.62 -12.56 -17.84
C THR A 50 -0.82 -11.31 -17.41
N PHE A 51 -0.66 -11.11 -16.12
CA PHE A 51 0.08 -10.00 -15.52
C PHE A 51 1.21 -10.51 -14.63
N ASP A 52 2.43 -10.45 -15.13
CA ASP A 52 3.64 -10.58 -14.33
C ASP A 52 3.88 -9.25 -13.57
N PHE A 53 3.61 -9.24 -12.28
CA PHE A 53 3.69 -8.02 -11.47
C PHE A 53 5.09 -7.39 -11.55
N ARG A 54 6.14 -8.18 -11.30
CA ARG A 54 7.51 -7.65 -11.31
C ARG A 54 7.93 -7.17 -12.70
N GLY A 55 7.66 -7.96 -13.72
CA GLY A 55 8.04 -7.62 -15.10
C GLY A 55 7.32 -6.38 -15.62
N ARG A 56 6.02 -6.23 -15.31
CA ARG A 56 5.18 -5.14 -15.83
C ARG A 56 5.36 -3.83 -15.06
N THR A 57 5.77 -3.87 -13.79
CA THR A 57 5.89 -2.68 -12.93
C THR A 57 7.34 -2.29 -12.63
N ARG A 58 8.31 -3.02 -13.15
CA ARG A 58 9.74 -2.77 -12.96
C ARG A 58 10.11 -1.36 -13.38
N GLY A 59 10.95 -0.68 -12.57
CA GLY A 59 11.42 0.66 -12.84
C GLY A 59 10.36 1.76 -12.72
N ARG A 60 9.17 1.44 -12.20
CA ARG A 60 8.03 2.35 -12.06
C ARG A 60 7.66 2.52 -10.58
N LEU A 61 7.13 3.68 -10.24
CA LEU A 61 6.47 3.85 -8.94
C LEU A 61 5.19 3.01 -8.95
N THR A 62 5.06 2.10 -7.99
CA THR A 62 3.92 1.19 -7.94
C THR A 62 3.30 1.19 -6.54
N LEU A 63 2.02 1.47 -6.46
CA LEU A 63 1.19 1.31 -5.27
C LEU A 63 0.50 -0.05 -5.37
N LEU A 64 0.82 -0.97 -4.46
CA LEU A 64 0.22 -2.30 -4.39
C LEU A 64 -0.70 -2.41 -3.18
N PHE A 65 -1.96 -2.73 -3.41
CA PHE A 65 -2.96 -2.90 -2.37
C PHE A 65 -3.68 -4.25 -2.52
N PHE A 66 -3.76 -4.99 -1.42
CA PHE A 66 -4.55 -6.21 -1.33
C PHE A 66 -5.87 -5.90 -0.64
N GLY A 67 -6.99 -6.18 -1.31
CA GLY A 67 -8.32 -5.86 -0.81
C GLY A 67 -9.41 -6.69 -1.46
N TYR A 68 -10.68 -6.31 -1.29
CA TYR A 68 -11.81 -6.97 -1.94
C TYR A 68 -12.97 -5.99 -2.16
N THR A 69 -13.81 -6.26 -3.18
CA THR A 69 -14.87 -5.31 -3.59
C THR A 69 -15.99 -5.17 -2.58
N HIS A 70 -16.27 -6.22 -1.80
CA HIS A 70 -17.31 -6.26 -0.78
C HIS A 70 -16.84 -5.71 0.58
N CYS A 71 -15.67 -5.07 0.63
CA CYS A 71 -15.20 -4.36 1.82
C CYS A 71 -16.06 -3.12 2.06
N PRO A 72 -16.70 -2.98 3.24
CA PRO A 72 -17.65 -1.89 3.45
C PRO A 72 -17.01 -0.51 3.62
N ASP A 73 -15.73 -0.44 3.99
CA ASP A 73 -15.10 0.81 4.44
C ASP A 73 -13.65 0.96 3.94
N VAL A 74 -12.74 0.10 4.38
CA VAL A 74 -11.29 0.26 4.19
C VAL A 74 -10.87 0.34 2.72
N CYS A 75 -11.36 -0.59 1.89
CA CYS A 75 -10.95 -0.67 0.48
C CYS A 75 -11.47 0.51 -0.35
N PRO A 76 -12.78 0.86 -0.32
CA PRO A 76 -13.26 2.00 -1.09
C PRO A 76 -12.64 3.31 -0.62
N ALA A 77 -12.47 3.54 0.69
CA ALA A 77 -11.84 4.75 1.21
C ALA A 77 -10.38 4.89 0.76
N THR A 78 -9.61 3.79 0.79
CA THR A 78 -8.22 3.78 0.33
C THR A 78 -8.14 4.10 -1.17
N MET A 79 -8.94 3.42 -2.01
CA MET A 79 -8.94 3.62 -3.46
C MET A 79 -9.41 5.04 -3.83
N GLN A 80 -10.42 5.57 -3.13
CA GLN A 80 -10.90 6.94 -3.33
C GLN A 80 -9.82 7.98 -3.01
N ASN A 81 -9.07 7.81 -1.91
CA ASN A 81 -8.00 8.72 -1.53
C ASN A 81 -6.85 8.70 -2.55
N ILE A 82 -6.46 7.53 -3.04
CA ILE A 82 -5.44 7.38 -4.08
C ILE A 82 -5.94 8.03 -5.38
N ALA A 83 -7.16 7.74 -5.84
CA ALA A 83 -7.73 8.29 -7.06
C ALA A 83 -7.79 9.82 -7.04
N ALA A 84 -8.22 10.41 -5.93
CA ALA A 84 -8.32 11.86 -5.78
C ALA A 84 -6.96 12.57 -5.96
N VAL A 85 -5.86 11.89 -5.66
CA VAL A 85 -4.51 12.44 -5.81
C VAL A 85 -3.95 12.12 -7.19
N THR A 86 -4.08 10.89 -7.67
CA THR A 86 -3.58 10.50 -9.00
C THR A 86 -4.25 11.29 -10.12
N ASN A 87 -5.51 11.68 -9.96
CA ASN A 87 -6.23 12.54 -10.91
C ASN A 87 -5.69 13.98 -11.01
N ARG A 88 -4.84 14.40 -10.06
CA ARG A 88 -4.18 15.72 -10.07
C ARG A 88 -2.77 15.67 -10.63
N LEU A 89 -2.24 14.49 -10.90
CA LEU A 89 -0.93 14.33 -11.49
C LEU A 89 -0.92 14.77 -12.94
N THR A 90 0.20 15.32 -13.39
CA THR A 90 0.45 15.56 -14.81
C THR A 90 0.44 14.26 -15.60
N ALA A 91 0.22 14.35 -16.92
CA ALA A 91 0.25 13.15 -17.78
C ALA A 91 1.58 12.39 -17.68
N LEU A 92 2.71 13.09 -17.53
CA LEU A 92 4.04 12.50 -17.42
C LEU A 92 4.21 11.74 -16.09
N GLU A 93 3.80 12.34 -14.97
CA GLU A 93 3.85 11.69 -13.65
C GLU A 93 2.96 10.45 -13.63
N ARG A 94 1.76 10.56 -14.21
CA ARG A 94 0.80 9.48 -14.28
C ARG A 94 1.31 8.30 -15.12
N GLN A 95 2.04 8.55 -16.20
CA GLN A 95 2.67 7.50 -17.00
C GLN A 95 3.74 6.70 -16.24
N GLN A 96 4.29 7.23 -15.15
CA GLN A 96 5.31 6.58 -14.33
C GLN A 96 4.75 5.92 -13.06
N LEU A 97 3.45 5.97 -12.85
CA LEU A 97 2.77 5.42 -11.68
C LEU A 97 1.85 4.27 -12.09
N ASP A 98 1.97 3.15 -11.38
CA ASP A 98 1.01 2.07 -11.42
C ASP A 98 0.27 1.96 -10.09
N VAL A 99 -1.05 1.86 -10.12
CA VAL A 99 -1.87 1.50 -8.96
C VAL A 99 -2.43 0.12 -9.23
N VAL A 100 -1.99 -0.85 -8.45
CA VAL A 100 -2.33 -2.27 -8.60
C VAL A 100 -3.15 -2.72 -7.40
N PHE A 101 -4.36 -3.16 -7.66
CA PHE A 101 -5.26 -3.77 -6.70
C PHE A 101 -5.31 -5.28 -6.94
N VAL A 102 -4.97 -6.07 -5.93
CA VAL A 102 -5.07 -7.53 -5.97
C VAL A 102 -6.23 -7.96 -5.09
N THR A 103 -7.20 -8.66 -5.67
CA THR A 103 -8.30 -9.15 -4.83
C THR A 103 -7.83 -10.21 -3.84
N THR A 104 -8.33 -10.14 -2.61
CA THR A 104 -8.17 -11.18 -1.58
C THR A 104 -9.37 -12.12 -1.52
N ASP A 105 -10.36 -11.91 -2.39
CA ASP A 105 -11.61 -12.67 -2.44
C ASP A 105 -11.99 -13.03 -3.89
N PRO A 106 -11.18 -13.81 -4.59
CA PRO A 106 -11.38 -14.07 -6.01
C PRO A 106 -12.68 -14.84 -6.32
N ASP A 107 -13.30 -15.49 -5.33
CA ASP A 107 -14.57 -16.18 -5.51
C ASP A 107 -15.72 -15.21 -5.79
N ARG A 108 -15.75 -14.04 -5.13
CA ARG A 108 -16.72 -12.97 -5.38
C ARG A 108 -16.20 -11.92 -6.37
N ASP A 109 -14.91 -11.64 -6.34
CA ASP A 109 -14.26 -10.62 -7.15
C ASP A 109 -13.75 -11.21 -8.46
N THR A 110 -14.67 -11.72 -9.29
CA THR A 110 -14.35 -12.13 -10.66
C THR A 110 -13.84 -10.93 -11.47
N ALA A 111 -13.20 -11.15 -12.60
CA ALA A 111 -12.78 -10.07 -13.49
C ALA A 111 -13.94 -9.14 -13.87
N ALA A 112 -15.13 -9.71 -14.09
CA ALA A 112 -16.35 -8.97 -14.41
C ALA A 112 -16.88 -8.11 -13.25
N ALA A 113 -16.63 -8.49 -12.00
CA ALA A 113 -17.01 -7.71 -10.82
C ALA A 113 -15.95 -6.65 -10.47
N LEU A 114 -14.68 -7.04 -10.48
CA LEU A 114 -13.57 -6.20 -10.07
C LEU A 114 -13.32 -5.02 -11.01
N GLY A 115 -13.40 -5.23 -12.32
CA GLY A 115 -13.15 -4.19 -13.31
C GLY A 115 -14.07 -2.98 -13.17
N PRO A 116 -15.41 -3.15 -13.21
CA PRO A 116 -16.36 -2.05 -12.99
C PRO A 116 -16.23 -1.39 -11.61
N TRP A 117 -15.90 -2.15 -10.57
CA TRP A 117 -15.69 -1.60 -9.23
C TRP A 117 -14.48 -0.65 -9.20
N LEU A 118 -13.34 -1.06 -9.75
CA LEU A 118 -12.14 -0.21 -9.82
C LEU A 118 -12.35 1.02 -10.71
N ALA A 119 -13.08 0.87 -11.82
CA ALA A 119 -13.37 1.96 -12.74
C ALA A 119 -14.18 3.11 -12.12
N GLN A 120 -14.85 2.89 -10.98
CA GLN A 120 -15.52 3.95 -10.23
C GLN A 120 -14.52 4.93 -9.59
N PHE A 121 -13.30 4.50 -9.33
CA PHE A 121 -12.23 5.33 -8.77
C PHE A 121 -11.36 5.89 -9.89
N ASP A 122 -10.80 5.02 -10.72
CA ASP A 122 -9.96 5.39 -11.84
C ASP A 122 -9.84 4.22 -12.84
N LYS A 123 -10.13 4.48 -14.12
CA LYS A 123 -10.04 3.48 -15.20
C LYS A 123 -8.61 2.97 -15.46
N ALA A 124 -7.59 3.71 -15.01
CA ALA A 124 -6.20 3.32 -15.16
C ALA A 124 -5.71 2.40 -14.02
N PHE A 125 -6.51 2.16 -12.98
CA PHE A 125 -6.15 1.24 -11.92
C PHE A 125 -6.16 -0.21 -12.44
N ILE A 126 -5.12 -0.95 -12.11
CA ILE A 126 -4.92 -2.32 -12.56
C ILE A 126 -5.53 -3.27 -11.52
N GLY A 127 -6.58 -3.97 -11.90
CA GLY A 127 -7.19 -5.00 -11.06
C GLY A 127 -6.64 -6.38 -11.41
N LEU A 128 -6.24 -7.12 -10.38
CA LEU A 128 -5.71 -8.48 -10.52
C LEU A 128 -6.55 -9.47 -9.72
N THR A 129 -6.84 -10.59 -10.33
CA THR A 129 -7.54 -11.74 -9.75
C THR A 129 -6.87 -13.04 -10.20
N GLY A 130 -7.31 -14.18 -9.69
CA GLY A 130 -6.78 -15.48 -10.07
C GLY A 130 -7.20 -16.57 -9.10
N PRO A 131 -6.71 -17.81 -9.28
CA PRO A 131 -6.95 -18.87 -8.31
C PRO A 131 -6.51 -18.44 -6.90
N ILE A 132 -7.28 -18.85 -5.90
CA ILE A 132 -7.06 -18.43 -4.50
C ILE A 132 -5.63 -18.72 -4.03
N SER A 133 -5.07 -19.87 -4.42
CA SER A 133 -3.69 -20.25 -4.09
C SER A 133 -2.64 -19.31 -4.70
N ALA A 134 -2.91 -18.79 -5.91
CA ALA A 134 -2.04 -17.80 -6.57
C ALA A 134 -2.12 -16.43 -5.88
N VAL A 135 -3.32 -16.00 -5.47
CA VAL A 135 -3.52 -14.78 -4.69
C VAL A 135 -2.79 -14.86 -3.33
N GLU A 136 -2.92 -15.98 -2.64
CA GLU A 136 -2.20 -16.22 -1.38
C GLU A 136 -0.68 -16.24 -1.55
N ALA A 137 -0.20 -16.84 -2.65
CA ALA A 137 1.22 -16.81 -2.99
C ALA A 137 1.70 -15.38 -3.25
N ALA A 138 0.90 -14.55 -3.92
CA ALA A 138 1.20 -13.14 -4.14
C ALA A 138 1.27 -12.35 -2.83
N GLN A 139 0.35 -12.59 -1.88
CA GLN A 139 0.40 -11.99 -0.54
C GLN A 139 1.68 -12.37 0.21
N ARG A 140 2.04 -13.66 0.21
CA ARG A 140 3.29 -14.15 0.83
C ARG A 140 4.52 -13.53 0.17
N ALA A 141 4.55 -13.46 -1.17
CA ALA A 141 5.65 -12.85 -1.91
C ALA A 141 5.81 -11.35 -1.61
N ALA A 142 4.70 -10.65 -1.35
CA ALA A 142 4.69 -9.25 -0.95
C ALA A 142 4.98 -9.03 0.55
N GLY A 143 5.16 -10.10 1.33
CA GLY A 143 5.43 -10.01 2.77
C GLY A 143 4.25 -9.53 3.61
N VAL A 144 3.01 -9.70 3.12
CA VAL A 144 1.80 -9.37 3.87
C VAL A 144 1.11 -10.64 4.38
N ALA A 145 0.33 -10.48 5.45
CA ALA A 145 -0.47 -11.58 5.98
C ALA A 145 -1.46 -12.08 4.92
N VAL A 146 -1.56 -13.41 4.79
CA VAL A 146 -2.56 -14.03 3.94
C VAL A 146 -3.95 -13.74 4.48
N ALA A 147 -4.86 -13.34 3.61
CA ALA A 147 -6.23 -13.01 3.96
C ALA A 147 -6.98 -14.23 4.51
N ILE A 148 -7.80 -13.98 5.53
CA ILE A 148 -8.64 -15.01 6.16
C ILE A 148 -10.07 -14.83 5.65
N ARG A 149 -10.60 -15.87 5.03
CA ARG A 149 -11.97 -15.95 4.51
C ARG A 149 -12.76 -16.99 5.32
N PRO A 150 -13.92 -16.65 5.87
CA PRO A 150 -14.77 -17.62 6.52
C PRO A 150 -15.29 -18.67 5.52
N VAL A 151 -15.25 -19.94 5.90
CA VAL A 151 -15.74 -21.04 5.09
C VAL A 151 -17.25 -21.24 5.30
N GLY A 152 -17.99 -21.53 4.22
CA GLY A 152 -19.41 -21.93 4.29
C GLY A 152 -20.40 -20.79 4.58
N ARG A 153 -20.02 -19.54 4.37
CA ARG A 153 -20.89 -18.36 4.49
C ARG A 153 -20.93 -17.61 3.17
N SER A 154 -22.11 -17.14 2.78
CA SER A 154 -22.31 -16.28 1.59
C SER A 154 -22.10 -14.80 1.91
N ASP A 155 -22.45 -14.39 3.15
CA ASP A 155 -22.22 -13.03 3.65
C ASP A 155 -21.08 -13.08 4.67
N TYR A 156 -19.91 -12.59 4.27
CA TYR A 156 -18.70 -12.58 5.08
C TYR A 156 -17.80 -11.40 4.77
N GLN A 157 -17.04 -11.03 5.78
CA GLN A 157 -15.92 -10.09 5.63
C GLN A 157 -14.61 -10.86 5.57
N VAL A 158 -13.68 -10.36 4.74
CA VAL A 158 -12.34 -10.90 4.62
C VAL A 158 -11.39 -10.09 5.50
N SER A 159 -10.68 -10.75 6.40
CA SER A 159 -9.59 -10.12 7.14
C SER A 159 -8.35 -10.09 6.25
N HIS A 160 -7.85 -8.90 5.94
CA HIS A 160 -6.69 -8.72 5.06
C HIS A 160 -5.77 -7.59 5.54
N ALA A 161 -4.55 -7.55 5.02
CA ALA A 161 -3.62 -6.45 5.27
C ALA A 161 -4.13 -5.16 4.62
N ALA A 162 -4.31 -4.11 5.42
CA ALA A 162 -4.94 -2.86 4.99
C ALA A 162 -3.94 -1.76 4.59
N GLN A 163 -2.65 -2.08 4.49
CA GLN A 163 -1.63 -1.15 4.05
C GLN A 163 -1.44 -1.16 2.53
N VAL A 164 -1.10 0.00 1.99
CA VAL A 164 -0.62 0.14 0.62
C VAL A 164 0.90 0.02 0.63
N LEU A 165 1.43 -0.96 -0.08
CA LEU A 165 2.87 -1.13 -0.28
C LEU A 165 3.34 -0.26 -1.45
N VAL A 166 4.46 0.43 -1.28
CA VAL A 166 5.00 1.30 -2.32
C VAL A 166 6.34 0.75 -2.79
N TYR A 167 6.41 0.46 -4.08
CA TYR A 167 7.64 0.04 -4.75
C TYR A 167 8.12 1.17 -5.67
N SER A 168 9.39 1.53 -5.52
CA SER A 168 10.02 2.62 -6.25
C SER A 168 10.74 2.12 -7.51
N ALA A 169 11.27 3.04 -8.31
CA ALA A 169 11.94 2.73 -9.58
C ALA A 169 13.23 1.89 -9.42
N ASP A 170 13.79 1.81 -8.21
CA ASP A 170 14.92 0.94 -7.85
C ASP A 170 14.51 -0.53 -7.58
N ASP A 171 13.28 -0.90 -7.93
CA ASP A 171 12.68 -2.22 -7.69
C ASP A 171 12.60 -2.65 -6.21
N SER A 172 12.55 -1.68 -5.31
CA SER A 172 12.48 -1.92 -3.87
C SER A 172 11.31 -1.18 -3.23
N GLY A 173 10.74 -1.78 -2.19
CA GLY A 173 9.80 -1.15 -1.27
C GLY A 173 10.53 -0.57 -0.07
N HIS A 174 10.33 0.70 0.21
CA HIS A 174 10.97 1.42 1.32
C HIS A 174 9.96 1.92 2.35
N VAL A 175 8.70 2.01 1.97
CA VAL A 175 7.64 2.60 2.78
C VAL A 175 6.31 1.90 2.51
N ALA A 176 5.49 1.79 3.55
CA ALA A 176 4.11 1.35 3.46
C ALA A 176 3.17 2.40 4.07
N TYR A 177 2.01 2.55 3.50
CA TYR A 177 0.99 3.49 3.95
C TYR A 177 -0.15 2.74 4.63
N PRO A 178 -0.38 2.96 5.94
CA PRO A 178 -1.48 2.30 6.65
C PRO A 178 -2.83 2.81 6.16
N PHE A 179 -3.89 2.05 6.47
CA PHE A 179 -5.25 2.55 6.34
C PHE A 179 -5.42 3.87 7.12
N GLY A 180 -6.20 4.79 6.57
CA GLY A 180 -6.40 6.11 7.14
C GLY A 180 -5.40 7.16 6.67
N THR A 181 -4.45 6.83 5.80
CA THR A 181 -3.60 7.82 5.12
C THR A 181 -4.47 8.78 4.31
N ARG A 182 -4.36 10.07 4.61
CA ARG A 182 -5.24 11.11 4.05
C ARG A 182 -4.77 11.56 2.68
N GLN A 183 -5.68 12.14 1.90
CA GLN A 183 -5.37 12.70 0.58
C GLN A 183 -4.22 13.70 0.61
N ALA A 184 -4.16 14.57 1.63
CA ALA A 184 -3.09 15.56 1.77
C ALA A 184 -1.71 14.89 1.97
N GLU A 185 -1.66 13.77 2.66
CA GLU A 185 -0.43 12.98 2.87
C GLU A 185 0.01 12.34 1.56
N TRP A 186 -0.92 11.69 0.84
CA TRP A 186 -0.65 11.15 -0.49
C TRP A 186 -0.18 12.23 -1.48
N ALA A 187 -0.85 13.39 -1.51
CA ALA A 187 -0.50 14.49 -2.39
C ALA A 187 0.90 15.07 -2.12
N ALA A 188 1.28 15.13 -0.84
CA ALA A 188 2.61 15.60 -0.45
C ALA A 188 3.72 14.58 -0.74
N ASP A 189 3.40 13.27 -0.70
CA ASP A 189 4.39 12.22 -0.74
C ASP A 189 4.61 11.62 -2.14
N LEU A 190 3.58 11.52 -2.99
CA LEU A 190 3.72 10.91 -4.33
C LEU A 190 4.81 11.56 -5.19
N PRO A 191 4.95 12.89 -5.28
CA PRO A 191 6.05 13.51 -6.01
C PRO A 191 7.43 13.12 -5.44
N LYS A 192 7.58 13.10 -4.11
CA LYS A 192 8.82 12.71 -3.45
C LYS A 192 9.17 11.25 -3.69
N LEU A 193 8.16 10.36 -3.69
CA LEU A 193 8.32 8.94 -3.99
C LEU A 193 8.77 8.72 -5.43
N ALA A 194 8.23 9.48 -6.38
CA ALA A 194 8.60 9.41 -7.78
C ALA A 194 10.05 9.85 -8.04
N GLU A 195 10.58 10.80 -7.25
CA GLU A 195 11.93 11.36 -7.44
C GLU A 195 13.00 10.64 -6.63
N ARG A 196 12.69 10.28 -5.39
CA ARG A 196 13.68 9.88 -4.38
C ARG A 196 14.52 8.65 -4.75
N TRP A 197 13.96 7.70 -5.46
CA TRP A 197 14.66 6.46 -5.86
C TRP A 197 14.78 6.31 -7.37
N ARG A 198 14.66 7.42 -8.11
CA ARG A 198 14.86 7.43 -9.54
C ARG A 198 16.36 7.30 -9.84
N GLY A 199 16.77 6.18 -10.47
CA GLY A 199 18.10 6.01 -11.04
C GLY A 199 19.27 5.82 -10.07
N ARG A 200 19.07 5.08 -8.96
CA ARG A 200 20.21 4.55 -8.17
C ARG A 200 20.66 3.20 -8.67
#